data_595ebe2fb104201ddc5ae7c3dfa8aac5
#
_entry.id   595ebe2fb104201ddc5ae7c3dfa8aac5
#
_cell.length_a   1.000
_cell.length_b   1.000
_cell.length_c   1.000
_cell.angle_alpha   90.00
_cell.angle_beta   90.00
_cell.angle_gamma   90.00
#
_symmetry.space_group_name_H-M   'P 1'
#
loop_
_entity.id
_entity.type
_entity.pdbx_description
1 polymer ?
#
loop_
_entity_poly.entity_id
_entity_poly.type
_entity_poly.pdbx_seq_one_letter_code
_entity_poly.pdbx_strand_id
1 'polypeptide(L)'
;MFGINRPKRLTLTFQLLIPLFIVACASSIPASSSDPDSVLPSLGDAPTPTPFQPLAGSSSDPYLALATPQVVSTFTPNPAVYIPEPQISVPVEAAPADSGVTYYNPLTGLPVEDPSFLQRRPLAIKIANSPDYVRPQSGLTLADVVYEYYIEWGDTRFIAVFYSNSNKLEQVGNVRSGRYFDEHIVRMYHSFLFFKGADDREMTYFRSLDVSPYMVSVGIGKCPPYFIGRYKRDDYNNIFFNTTLWEACAEKKGIDNGPQSISGGFFSEEAPVSDLVVNRIYNFYSDYNYNYWEYDPKAQNYVRYQEEKDITPARKAETYIPLTDAITKLPVTAENVVQLFIPYIFTNENQAEDEVYNPQFYDYGKAYVFRDGVAIPAYWVRAAIDQPILLTHLDGTPIYLRPGQTFYQVMGVTSRHIQNGTDWRFEFQTP
;
A
#
# COMPACT_ATOMS: atom_id res chain seq x y z
N MET A 1 -22.36 47.75 -38.73
CA MET A 1 -21.56 47.58 -39.96
C MET A 1 -20.12 47.34 -39.56
N PHE A 2 -19.71 46.11 -39.58
CA PHE A 2 -18.36 45.60 -39.91
C PHE A 2 -18.43 44.07 -39.71
N GLY A 3 -18.47 43.36 -40.81
CA GLY A 3 -18.49 41.89 -40.85
C GLY A 3 -17.08 41.35 -40.68
N ILE A 4 -16.94 40.30 -39.89
CA ILE A 4 -15.71 39.53 -39.80
C ILE A 4 -15.95 38.16 -40.46
N ASN A 5 -15.25 37.97 -41.59
CA ASN A 5 -15.17 36.73 -42.35
C ASN A 5 -14.50 35.60 -41.55
N ARG A 6 -15.13 34.43 -41.52
CA ARG A 6 -14.51 33.17 -41.05
C ARG A 6 -13.93 32.41 -42.25
N PRO A 7 -12.71 31.87 -42.20
CA PRO A 7 -12.20 31.02 -43.27
C PRO A 7 -12.79 29.59 -43.17
N LYS A 8 -13.18 29.07 -44.34
CA LYS A 8 -13.65 27.69 -44.54
C LYS A 8 -12.49 26.70 -44.37
N ARG A 9 -12.69 25.67 -43.54
CA ARG A 9 -11.78 24.52 -43.46
C ARG A 9 -12.00 23.61 -44.68
N LEU A 10 -10.91 23.37 -45.42
CA LEU A 10 -10.81 22.41 -46.50
C LEU A 10 -10.54 21.02 -45.92
N THR A 11 -11.47 20.10 -46.05
CA THR A 11 -11.31 18.68 -45.70
C THR A 11 -10.67 17.97 -46.88
N LEU A 12 -9.42 17.51 -46.69
CA LEU A 12 -8.72 16.67 -47.66
C LEU A 12 -8.91 15.21 -47.26
N THR A 13 -9.72 14.50 -48.04
CA THR A 13 -9.91 13.05 -47.92
C THR A 13 -8.81 12.34 -48.68
N PHE A 14 -7.92 11.64 -47.97
CA PHE A 14 -6.92 10.74 -48.56
C PHE A 14 -7.51 9.34 -48.63
N GLN A 15 -7.83 8.85 -49.81
CA GLN A 15 -8.15 7.43 -50.05
C GLN A 15 -6.85 6.68 -50.29
N LEU A 16 -6.52 5.74 -49.35
CA LEU A 16 -5.41 4.81 -49.51
C LEU A 16 -5.95 3.50 -50.06
N LEU A 17 -5.59 3.17 -51.30
CA LEU A 17 -5.81 1.89 -51.96
C LEU A 17 -4.74 0.93 -51.47
N ILE A 18 -5.15 -0.16 -50.82
CA ILE A 18 -4.29 -1.30 -50.43
C ILE A 18 -4.56 -2.44 -51.43
N PRO A 19 -3.57 -2.96 -52.14
CA PRO A 19 -3.75 -4.15 -52.96
C PRO A 19 -3.68 -5.41 -52.10
N LEU A 20 -4.69 -6.26 -52.28
CA LEU A 20 -4.82 -7.58 -51.67
C LEU A 20 -3.94 -8.60 -52.42
N PHE A 21 -2.88 -9.11 -51.78
CA PHE A 21 -2.17 -10.27 -52.29
C PHE A 21 -2.65 -11.52 -51.57
N ILE A 22 -3.36 -12.37 -52.29
CA ILE A 22 -3.70 -13.74 -51.85
C ILE A 22 -2.57 -14.62 -52.34
N VAL A 23 -1.83 -15.22 -51.40
CA VAL A 23 -0.93 -16.37 -51.68
C VAL A 23 -1.51 -17.61 -51.05
N ALA A 24 -2.05 -18.47 -51.87
CA ALA A 24 -2.44 -19.83 -51.49
C ALA A 24 -1.21 -20.76 -51.60
N CYS A 25 -0.80 -21.33 -50.46
CA CYS A 25 0.10 -22.51 -50.49
C CYS A 25 -0.64 -23.67 -49.83
N ALA A 26 -1.03 -24.59 -50.67
CA ALA A 26 -1.42 -25.94 -50.30
C ALA A 26 -0.15 -26.78 -50.09
N SER A 27 0.00 -27.42 -48.93
CA SER A 27 0.96 -28.50 -48.74
C SER A 27 0.30 -29.69 -48.08
N SER A 28 0.43 -30.78 -48.77
CA SER A 28 -0.07 -32.13 -48.53
C SER A 28 0.48 -32.77 -47.28
N ILE A 29 -0.39 -33.45 -46.55
CA ILE A 29 -0.09 -34.34 -45.45
C ILE A 29 0.20 -35.72 -46.00
N PRO A 30 1.31 -36.40 -45.63
CA PRO A 30 1.44 -37.83 -45.80
C PRO A 30 0.91 -38.55 -44.56
N ALA A 31 0.02 -39.51 -44.78
CA ALA A 31 -0.41 -40.49 -43.80
C ALA A 31 0.73 -41.50 -43.59
N SER A 32 1.04 -41.81 -42.33
CA SER A 32 1.83 -43.03 -42.00
C SER A 32 1.21 -43.72 -40.79
N SER A 33 0.84 -44.91 -41.05
CA SER A 33 0.68 -46.17 -40.33
C SER A 33 0.81 -46.18 -38.80
N SER A 34 -0.22 -46.80 -38.24
CA SER A 34 -0.33 -47.33 -36.89
C SER A 34 0.75 -48.35 -36.53
N ASP A 35 1.37 -48.17 -35.37
CA ASP A 35 2.03 -49.24 -34.63
C ASP A 35 1.50 -49.24 -33.20
N PRO A 36 0.95 -50.34 -32.68
CA PRO A 36 0.50 -50.44 -31.29
C PRO A 36 1.67 -51.05 -30.48
N ASP A 37 2.05 -50.44 -29.42
CA ASP A 37 2.82 -50.90 -28.27
C ASP A 37 3.99 -49.94 -27.94
N SER A 38 3.62 -48.82 -27.32
CA SER A 38 4.56 -48.15 -26.44
C SER A 38 3.90 -47.92 -25.08
N VAL A 39 4.31 -48.74 -24.14
CA VAL A 39 4.03 -48.60 -22.72
C VAL A 39 4.56 -47.22 -22.26
N LEU A 40 3.67 -46.32 -21.98
CA LEU A 40 4.03 -45.05 -21.30
C LEU A 40 4.58 -45.40 -19.91
N PRO A 41 5.76 -44.92 -19.52
CA PRO A 41 6.18 -44.99 -18.13
C PRO A 41 5.20 -44.16 -17.28
N SER A 42 4.69 -44.75 -16.20
CA SER A 42 3.89 -44.06 -15.19
C SER A 42 4.65 -42.81 -14.72
N LEU A 43 4.06 -41.67 -14.92
CA LEU A 43 4.47 -40.44 -14.26
C LEU A 43 4.37 -40.69 -12.76
N GLY A 44 5.49 -40.98 -12.12
CA GLY A 44 5.60 -40.94 -10.67
C GLY A 44 5.17 -39.57 -10.20
N ASP A 45 4.43 -39.55 -9.11
CA ASP A 45 3.93 -38.35 -8.45
C ASP A 45 5.06 -37.34 -8.24
N ALA A 46 5.16 -36.37 -9.15
CA ALA A 46 5.96 -35.19 -8.90
C ALA A 46 5.31 -34.43 -7.75
N PRO A 47 6.04 -34.15 -6.66
CA PRO A 47 5.46 -33.40 -5.55
C PRO A 47 4.96 -32.07 -6.08
N THR A 48 3.70 -31.77 -5.79
CA THR A 48 3.10 -30.47 -6.07
C THR A 48 3.98 -29.41 -5.43
N PRO A 49 4.51 -28.42 -6.18
CA PRO A 49 5.35 -27.39 -5.58
C PRO A 49 4.53 -26.65 -4.52
N THR A 50 4.96 -26.73 -3.29
CA THR A 50 4.45 -25.88 -2.22
C THR A 50 4.78 -24.42 -2.56
N PRO A 51 3.89 -23.45 -2.32
CA PRO A 51 4.08 -22.03 -2.72
C PRO A 51 5.31 -21.33 -2.12
N PHE A 52 6.14 -22.04 -1.35
CA PHE A 52 7.26 -21.49 -0.59
C PHE A 52 8.56 -22.28 -0.70
N GLN A 53 8.84 -22.87 -1.88
CA GLN A 53 10.22 -23.34 -2.10
C GLN A 53 11.06 -22.16 -2.57
N PRO A 54 12.10 -21.75 -1.80
CA PRO A 54 13.03 -20.72 -2.25
C PRO A 54 13.76 -21.21 -3.51
N LEU A 55 13.85 -20.35 -4.52
CA LEU A 55 14.73 -20.61 -5.66
C LEU A 55 16.18 -20.72 -5.15
N ALA A 56 16.80 -21.86 -5.38
CA ALA A 56 18.20 -22.06 -5.04
C ALA A 56 19.07 -21.06 -5.79
N GLY A 57 19.68 -20.10 -5.08
CA GLY A 57 20.60 -19.23 -5.78
C GLY A 57 21.13 -17.95 -5.15
N SER A 58 20.69 -17.50 -3.98
CA SER A 58 21.38 -16.39 -3.32
C SER A 58 21.73 -16.70 -1.86
N SER A 59 23.02 -16.77 -1.57
CA SER A 59 23.55 -17.11 -0.25
C SER A 59 23.40 -15.99 0.81
N SER A 60 22.67 -14.92 0.49
CA SER A 60 22.44 -13.76 1.36
C SER A 60 20.98 -13.56 1.78
N ASP A 61 20.04 -14.39 1.36
CA ASP A 61 18.65 -14.29 1.76
C ASP A 61 18.47 -14.97 3.14
N PRO A 62 18.14 -14.22 4.23
CA PRO A 62 17.97 -14.79 5.56
C PRO A 62 16.86 -15.86 5.62
N TYR A 63 15.90 -15.85 4.68
CA TYR A 63 14.89 -16.89 4.56
C TYR A 63 15.43 -18.22 4.06
N LEU A 64 16.58 -18.22 3.34
CA LEU A 64 17.23 -19.46 2.88
C LEU A 64 18.05 -20.13 3.97
N ALA A 65 18.61 -19.36 4.91
CA ALA A 65 19.41 -19.89 6.00
C ALA A 65 18.58 -20.76 6.99
N LEU A 66 17.26 -20.59 6.99
CA LEU A 66 16.32 -21.34 7.85
C LEU A 66 15.64 -22.51 7.11
N ALA A 67 15.88 -22.65 5.82
CA ALA A 67 15.32 -23.73 5.00
C ALA A 67 16.10 -25.04 5.10
N THR A 68 16.40 -25.52 6.29
CA THR A 68 16.60 -26.96 6.48
C THR A 68 15.21 -27.61 6.35
N PRO A 69 15.07 -28.69 5.55
CA PRO A 69 13.80 -29.36 5.36
C PRO A 69 13.37 -30.06 6.67
N GLN A 70 12.80 -29.31 7.58
CA GLN A 70 11.93 -29.89 8.57
C GLN A 70 10.58 -30.10 7.87
N VAL A 71 10.11 -31.34 7.93
CA VAL A 71 8.74 -31.69 7.55
C VAL A 71 7.81 -30.73 8.23
N VAL A 72 7.32 -29.72 7.48
CA VAL A 72 6.28 -28.83 7.97
C VAL A 72 5.04 -29.67 8.06
N SER A 73 4.78 -30.16 9.25
CA SER A 73 3.46 -30.66 9.62
C SER A 73 2.48 -29.56 9.24
N THR A 74 1.44 -29.91 8.50
CA THR A 74 0.27 -29.08 8.23
C THR A 74 -0.01 -28.20 9.43
N PHE A 75 0.01 -26.88 9.25
CA PHE A 75 -0.27 -25.90 10.29
C PHE A 75 -1.70 -26.12 10.79
N THR A 76 -1.85 -26.97 11.78
CA THR A 76 -2.89 -26.81 12.76
C THR A 76 -2.45 -25.61 13.60
N PRO A 77 -3.25 -24.55 13.73
CA PRO A 77 -2.90 -23.44 14.60
C PRO A 77 -2.55 -24.02 15.97
N ASN A 78 -1.30 -23.81 16.39
CA ASN A 78 -0.88 -24.27 17.70
C ASN A 78 -1.71 -23.51 18.74
N PRO A 79 -2.59 -24.16 19.53
CA PRO A 79 -3.42 -23.49 20.51
C PRO A 79 -2.61 -22.88 21.68
N ALA A 80 -1.28 -22.95 21.62
CA ALA A 80 -0.38 -22.43 22.63
C ALA A 80 0.35 -21.13 22.24
N VAL A 81 0.06 -20.54 21.07
CA VAL A 81 0.39 -19.13 20.88
C VAL A 81 -0.57 -18.37 21.78
N TYR A 82 -0.11 -18.01 22.97
CA TYR A 82 -0.75 -17.02 23.82
C TYR A 82 -0.76 -15.70 23.00
N ILE A 83 -1.82 -15.52 22.22
CA ILE A 83 -2.22 -14.20 21.77
C ILE A 83 -2.72 -13.56 23.06
N PRO A 84 -2.02 -12.56 23.65
CA PRO A 84 -2.61 -11.84 24.75
C PRO A 84 -3.97 -11.37 24.26
N GLU A 85 -4.99 -11.75 24.99
CA GLU A 85 -6.37 -11.36 24.69
C GLU A 85 -6.32 -9.88 24.36
N PRO A 86 -6.80 -9.44 23.19
CA PRO A 86 -6.80 -8.02 22.85
C PRO A 86 -7.40 -7.34 24.07
N GLN A 87 -6.68 -6.41 24.67
CA GLN A 87 -7.19 -5.69 25.83
C GLN A 87 -8.50 -5.08 25.34
N ILE A 88 -9.61 -5.71 25.71
CA ILE A 88 -10.94 -5.26 25.37
C ILE A 88 -10.96 -3.82 25.85
N SER A 89 -10.92 -2.86 24.94
CA SER A 89 -11.21 -1.48 25.30
C SER A 89 -12.67 -1.49 25.76
N VAL A 90 -12.86 -1.61 27.06
CA VAL A 90 -14.16 -1.44 27.69
C VAL A 90 -14.69 -0.12 27.15
N PRO A 91 -15.96 -0.03 26.71
CA PRO A 91 -16.54 1.26 26.33
C PRO A 91 -16.30 2.20 27.51
N VAL A 92 -15.38 3.14 27.33
CA VAL A 92 -15.11 4.14 28.37
C VAL A 92 -16.25 5.12 28.28
N GLU A 93 -17.21 4.97 29.19
CA GLU A 93 -18.09 6.07 29.59
C GLU A 93 -17.18 7.28 29.84
N ALA A 94 -17.49 8.43 29.23
CA ALA A 94 -16.64 9.62 29.24
C ALA A 94 -16.10 9.87 30.65
N ALA A 95 -14.84 9.47 30.88
CA ALA A 95 -14.22 9.58 32.18
C ALA A 95 -14.06 11.06 32.55
N PRO A 96 -14.29 11.45 33.82
CA PRO A 96 -14.04 12.82 34.28
C PRO A 96 -12.55 13.14 34.08
N ALA A 97 -12.24 14.38 33.76
CA ALA A 97 -10.96 14.90 33.24
C ALA A 97 -9.76 14.82 34.22
N ASP A 98 -9.76 13.94 35.22
CA ASP A 98 -8.67 13.82 36.19
C ASP A 98 -8.52 12.39 36.77
N SER A 99 -8.53 11.36 35.91
CA SER A 99 -8.43 9.97 36.40
C SER A 99 -6.97 9.44 36.50
N GLY A 100 -5.96 10.18 36.11
CA GLY A 100 -4.57 9.72 36.05
C GLY A 100 -4.34 8.53 35.10
N VAL A 101 -5.32 8.17 34.26
CA VAL A 101 -5.22 7.07 33.28
C VAL A 101 -4.67 7.63 31.97
N THR A 102 -3.55 7.09 31.52
CA THR A 102 -3.00 7.40 30.20
C THR A 102 -3.58 6.44 29.16
N TYR A 103 -4.19 6.99 28.14
CA TYR A 103 -4.68 6.26 26.97
C TYR A 103 -3.63 6.27 25.87
N TYR A 104 -3.50 5.15 25.16
CA TYR A 104 -2.53 4.99 24.08
C TYR A 104 -3.26 4.77 22.76
N ASN A 105 -2.73 5.39 21.70
CA ASN A 105 -3.17 5.13 20.33
C ASN A 105 -2.72 3.72 19.92
N PRO A 106 -3.63 2.79 19.61
CA PRO A 106 -3.27 1.40 19.27
C PRO A 106 -2.53 1.28 17.93
N LEU A 107 -2.51 2.34 17.10
CA LEU A 107 -1.81 2.35 15.81
C LEU A 107 -0.35 2.81 15.93
N THR A 108 -0.02 3.53 16.99
CA THR A 108 1.33 4.12 17.17
C THR A 108 2.00 3.74 18.48
N GLY A 109 1.25 3.24 19.46
CA GLY A 109 1.78 3.02 20.83
C GLY A 109 2.06 4.32 21.60
N LEU A 110 1.73 5.49 21.05
CA LEU A 110 1.94 6.79 21.71
C LEU A 110 0.75 7.18 22.59
N PRO A 111 1.00 7.90 23.70
CA PRO A 111 -0.09 8.45 24.50
C PRO A 111 -0.95 9.43 23.69
N VAL A 112 -2.25 9.44 23.96
CA VAL A 112 -3.24 10.29 23.32
C VAL A 112 -3.61 11.45 24.23
N GLU A 113 -3.50 12.68 23.73
CA GLU A 113 -3.87 13.88 24.51
C GLU A 113 -5.37 13.94 24.80
N ASP A 114 -6.20 13.56 23.84
CA ASP A 114 -7.66 13.56 23.94
C ASP A 114 -8.22 12.18 23.62
N PRO A 115 -8.58 11.39 24.64
CA PRO A 115 -9.10 10.03 24.46
C PRO A 115 -10.40 9.95 23.66
N SER A 116 -11.13 11.06 23.51
CA SER A 116 -12.37 11.09 22.72
C SER A 116 -12.13 10.73 21.25
N PHE A 117 -10.90 10.93 20.73
CA PHE A 117 -10.53 10.52 19.37
C PHE A 117 -10.58 9.01 19.17
N LEU A 118 -10.33 8.24 20.24
CA LEU A 118 -10.39 6.78 20.19
C LEU A 118 -11.85 6.25 20.26
N GLN A 119 -12.83 7.12 20.47
CA GLN A 119 -14.25 6.77 20.52
C GLN A 119 -14.94 6.83 19.15
N ARG A 120 -14.19 6.85 18.07
CA ARG A 120 -14.68 6.89 16.69
C ARG A 120 -13.85 6.03 15.75
N ARG A 121 -14.33 5.86 14.52
CA ARG A 121 -13.56 5.15 13.48
C ARG A 121 -12.37 5.99 13.04
N PRO A 122 -11.21 5.35 12.73
CA PRO A 122 -10.11 6.02 12.04
C PRO A 122 -10.53 6.52 10.67
N LEU A 123 -9.81 7.51 10.16
CA LEU A 123 -10.00 8.06 8.81
C LEU A 123 -8.83 7.65 7.93
N ALA A 124 -9.07 6.84 6.91
CA ALA A 124 -8.09 6.54 5.87
C ALA A 124 -8.34 7.48 4.68
N ILE A 125 -7.30 8.15 4.20
CA ILE A 125 -7.38 9.10 3.11
C ILE A 125 -6.44 8.69 1.99
N LYS A 126 -6.99 8.54 0.78
CA LYS A 126 -6.23 8.21 -0.42
C LYS A 126 -5.51 9.43 -0.93
N ILE A 127 -4.17 9.42 -0.93
CA ILE A 127 -3.32 10.56 -1.27
C ILE A 127 -2.50 10.26 -2.52
N ALA A 128 -2.40 11.24 -3.42
CA ALA A 128 -1.57 11.18 -4.62
C ALA A 128 -0.07 11.16 -4.28
N ASN A 129 0.71 10.38 -5.03
CA ASN A 129 2.16 10.52 -5.06
C ASN A 129 2.65 11.10 -6.41
N SER A 130 1.88 10.91 -7.45
CA SER A 130 2.13 11.42 -8.79
C SER A 130 0.95 12.27 -9.30
N PRO A 131 1.21 13.20 -10.23
CA PRO A 131 2.50 13.67 -10.75
C PRO A 131 3.30 14.50 -9.74
N ASP A 132 4.57 14.80 -10.01
CA ASP A 132 5.52 15.51 -9.13
C ASP A 132 4.98 16.81 -8.54
N TYR A 133 4.21 17.58 -9.31
CA TYR A 133 3.64 18.86 -8.86
C TYR A 133 2.57 18.75 -7.75
N VAL A 134 2.09 17.54 -7.40
CA VAL A 134 1.20 17.37 -6.24
C VAL A 134 1.97 17.47 -4.92
N ARG A 135 3.29 17.41 -4.98
CA ARG A 135 4.18 17.51 -3.83
C ARG A 135 4.48 18.96 -3.47
N PRO A 136 4.67 19.27 -2.21
CA PRO A 136 4.53 18.39 -1.05
C PRO A 136 3.07 18.05 -0.76
N GLN A 137 2.82 16.79 -0.40
CA GLN A 137 1.50 16.34 0.04
C GLN A 137 1.14 17.00 1.39
N SER A 138 -0.15 16.92 1.73
CA SER A 138 -0.69 17.51 2.96
C SER A 138 -1.12 16.41 3.92
N GLY A 139 -0.52 16.35 5.11
CA GLY A 139 -0.99 15.52 6.23
C GLY A 139 -0.20 14.23 6.46
N LEU A 140 0.81 13.90 5.65
CA LEU A 140 1.56 12.64 5.81
C LEU A 140 2.29 12.55 7.16
N THR A 141 2.83 13.66 7.67
CA THR A 141 3.54 13.72 8.96
C THR A 141 2.62 13.62 10.18
N LEU A 142 1.31 13.72 9.97
CA LEU A 142 0.30 13.68 11.03
C LEU A 142 -0.53 12.39 11.00
N ALA A 143 -0.25 11.52 10.04
CA ALA A 143 -0.87 10.20 9.97
C ALA A 143 -0.24 9.26 11.02
N ASP A 144 -1.05 8.35 11.54
CA ASP A 144 -0.58 7.31 12.46
C ASP A 144 0.11 6.18 11.69
N VAL A 145 -0.45 5.82 10.54
CA VAL A 145 0.06 4.78 9.63
C VAL A 145 -0.07 5.25 8.20
N VAL A 146 0.92 4.95 7.36
CA VAL A 146 0.87 5.22 5.93
C VAL A 146 1.23 3.97 5.15
N TYR A 147 0.44 3.64 4.14
CA TYR A 147 0.75 2.61 3.15
C TYR A 147 1.08 3.27 1.82
N GLU A 148 2.21 2.87 1.21
CA GLU A 148 2.51 3.16 -0.18
C GLU A 148 2.51 1.88 -0.98
N TYR A 149 1.82 1.87 -2.11
CA TYR A 149 1.74 0.71 -2.97
C TYR A 149 1.65 1.09 -4.44
N TYR A 150 2.18 0.21 -5.29
CA TYR A 150 2.07 0.32 -6.74
C TYR A 150 0.61 0.19 -7.17
N ILE A 151 0.21 1.03 -8.10
CA ILE A 151 -1.15 1.03 -8.64
C ILE A 151 -1.17 0.57 -10.10
N GLU A 152 -0.78 1.43 -11.02
CA GLU A 152 -0.69 1.18 -12.45
C GLU A 152 0.30 2.17 -13.09
N TRP A 153 0.78 1.84 -14.27
CA TRP A 153 1.61 2.72 -15.12
C TRP A 153 2.87 3.27 -14.42
N GLY A 154 3.42 2.50 -13.49
CA GLY A 154 4.60 2.91 -12.72
C GLY A 154 4.32 3.85 -11.55
N ASP A 155 3.07 4.23 -11.33
CA ASP A 155 2.67 5.13 -10.25
C ASP A 155 2.46 4.38 -8.92
N THR A 156 2.68 5.11 -7.81
CA THR A 156 2.23 4.71 -6.48
C THR A 156 1.21 5.68 -5.91
N ARG A 157 0.51 5.26 -4.88
CA ARG A 157 -0.33 6.12 -4.04
C ARG A 157 -0.14 5.82 -2.58
N PHE A 158 -0.45 6.82 -1.75
CA PHE A 158 -0.52 6.63 -0.31
C PHE A 158 -1.96 6.40 0.15
N ILE A 159 -2.10 5.62 1.22
CA ILE A 159 -3.25 5.66 2.10
C ILE A 159 -2.73 6.07 3.47
N ALA A 160 -3.12 7.23 3.94
CA ALA A 160 -2.77 7.75 5.25
C ALA A 160 -3.92 7.53 6.22
N VAL A 161 -3.66 6.86 7.34
CA VAL A 161 -4.64 6.52 8.38
C VAL A 161 -4.44 7.46 9.56
N PHE A 162 -5.52 8.12 9.97
CA PHE A 162 -5.55 9.08 11.07
C PHE A 162 -6.54 8.58 12.14
N TYR A 163 -6.09 8.46 13.35
CA TYR A 163 -6.92 8.06 14.49
C TYR A 163 -6.85 9.09 15.60
N SER A 164 -5.69 9.27 16.24
CA SER A 164 -5.54 10.23 17.35
C SER A 164 -5.60 11.70 16.92
N ASN A 165 -5.36 11.98 15.63
CA ASN A 165 -5.43 13.33 15.05
C ASN A 165 -6.56 13.52 14.05
N SER A 166 -7.54 12.62 14.05
CA SER A 166 -8.53 12.49 12.96
C SER A 166 -9.45 13.67 12.77
N ASN A 167 -9.53 14.63 13.68
CA ASN A 167 -10.39 15.82 13.56
C ASN A 167 -9.63 17.16 13.58
N LYS A 168 -8.29 17.13 13.46
CA LYS A 168 -7.47 18.36 13.56
C LYS A 168 -7.00 18.89 12.20
N LEU A 169 -7.34 18.21 11.10
CA LEU A 169 -6.74 18.48 9.80
C LEU A 169 -7.74 19.09 8.83
N GLU A 170 -7.55 20.37 8.54
CA GLU A 170 -8.42 21.10 7.60
C GLU A 170 -8.12 20.78 6.12
N GLN A 171 -6.95 20.24 5.83
CA GLN A 171 -6.50 20.07 4.44
C GLN A 171 -5.57 18.87 4.29
N VAL A 172 -6.14 17.68 4.06
CA VAL A 172 -5.39 16.45 3.77
C VAL A 172 -5.49 16.11 2.29
N GLY A 173 -4.40 15.74 1.66
CA GLY A 173 -4.41 15.34 0.27
C GLY A 173 -3.12 15.64 -0.48
N ASN A 174 -3.16 15.62 -1.78
CA ASN A 174 -4.29 15.62 -2.74
C ASN A 174 -5.02 14.28 -2.76
N VAL A 175 -6.34 14.31 -2.65
CA VAL A 175 -7.16 13.10 -2.64
C VAL A 175 -7.25 12.49 -4.05
N ARG A 176 -7.07 11.17 -4.15
CA ARG A 176 -7.03 10.44 -5.42
C ARG A 176 -7.95 9.21 -5.46
N SER A 177 -8.02 8.60 -6.64
CA SER A 177 -8.90 7.47 -6.91
C SER A 177 -8.55 6.24 -6.07
N GLY A 178 -9.58 5.51 -5.64
CA GLY A 178 -9.46 4.22 -4.97
C GLY A 178 -8.90 3.12 -5.89
N ARG A 179 -8.44 2.05 -5.29
CA ARG A 179 -7.95 0.83 -5.92
C ARG A 179 -8.37 -0.39 -5.10
N TYR A 180 -8.38 -1.56 -5.68
CA TYR A 180 -8.77 -2.82 -5.00
C TYR A 180 -8.10 -3.02 -3.63
N PHE A 181 -6.84 -2.62 -3.49
CA PHE A 181 -6.11 -2.70 -2.22
C PHE A 181 -6.78 -1.96 -1.06
N ASP A 182 -7.53 -0.92 -1.34
CA ASP A 182 -8.03 0.02 -0.32
C ASP A 182 -9.04 -0.61 0.63
N GLU A 183 -9.78 -1.65 0.19
CA GLU A 183 -10.70 -2.36 1.07
C GLU A 183 -9.99 -3.02 2.26
N HIS A 184 -8.75 -3.48 2.04
CA HIS A 184 -7.97 -4.11 3.10
C HIS A 184 -7.73 -3.15 4.26
N ILE A 185 -7.47 -1.88 3.95
CA ILE A 185 -7.25 -0.83 4.96
C ILE A 185 -8.53 -0.55 5.73
N VAL A 186 -9.66 -0.44 5.02
CA VAL A 186 -10.98 -0.27 5.65
C VAL A 186 -11.28 -1.39 6.62
N ARG A 187 -11.04 -2.64 6.21
CA ARG A 187 -11.30 -3.82 7.04
C ARG A 187 -10.36 -3.94 8.22
N MET A 188 -9.05 -3.81 7.98
CA MET A 188 -8.02 -3.96 9.03
C MET A 188 -8.18 -2.96 10.18
N TYR A 189 -8.55 -1.73 9.85
CA TYR A 189 -8.64 -0.65 10.83
C TYR A 189 -10.08 -0.25 11.14
N HIS A 190 -11.08 -0.96 10.60
CA HIS A 190 -12.50 -0.57 10.70
C HIS A 190 -12.72 0.91 10.36
N SER A 191 -11.91 1.45 9.45
CA SER A 191 -11.82 2.87 9.13
C SER A 191 -12.85 3.30 8.09
N PHE A 192 -13.07 4.61 8.01
CA PHE A 192 -13.56 5.18 6.76
C PHE A 192 -12.44 5.25 5.73
N LEU A 193 -12.81 5.18 4.45
CA LEU A 193 -11.91 5.54 3.34
C LEU A 193 -12.48 6.73 2.57
N PHE A 194 -11.66 7.77 2.41
CA PHE A 194 -11.99 8.94 1.59
C PHE A 194 -11.14 8.95 0.33
N PHE A 195 -11.81 8.89 -0.82
CA PHE A 195 -11.16 8.78 -2.12
C PHE A 195 -11.96 9.52 -3.21
N LYS A 196 -11.29 9.91 -4.29
CA LYS A 196 -11.93 10.59 -5.43
C LYS A 196 -12.37 9.59 -6.48
N GLY A 197 -13.49 8.89 -6.28
CA GLY A 197 -13.94 7.89 -7.25
C GLY A 197 -12.89 6.78 -7.51
N ALA A 198 -13.16 5.96 -8.50
CA ALA A 198 -12.26 4.91 -9.00
C ALA A 198 -12.68 4.56 -10.44
N ASP A 199 -11.97 3.65 -11.10
CA ASP A 199 -12.43 3.01 -12.32
C ASP A 199 -13.78 2.31 -12.10
N ASP A 200 -14.59 2.15 -13.14
CA ASP A 200 -15.94 1.58 -13.01
C ASP A 200 -15.94 0.14 -12.46
N ARG A 201 -14.90 -0.65 -12.74
CA ARG A 201 -14.72 -2.01 -12.21
C ARG A 201 -14.48 -1.97 -10.70
N GLU A 202 -13.58 -1.12 -10.25
CA GLU A 202 -13.28 -0.91 -8.83
C GLU A 202 -14.47 -0.31 -8.09
N MET A 203 -15.17 0.67 -8.69
CA MET A 203 -16.40 1.24 -8.11
C MET A 203 -17.52 0.20 -8.00
N THR A 204 -17.66 -0.70 -8.98
CA THR A 204 -18.63 -1.78 -8.93
C THR A 204 -18.27 -2.77 -7.81
N TYR A 205 -17.00 -3.12 -7.72
CA TYR A 205 -16.47 -3.94 -6.64
C TYR A 205 -16.74 -3.31 -5.27
N PHE A 206 -16.36 -2.06 -5.05
CA PHE A 206 -16.57 -1.37 -3.77
C PHE A 206 -18.03 -1.33 -3.34
N ARG A 207 -18.96 -1.13 -4.28
CA ARG A 207 -20.39 -1.13 -3.99
C ARG A 207 -20.92 -2.51 -3.60
N SER A 208 -20.23 -3.59 -3.98
CA SER A 208 -20.62 -4.97 -3.64
C SER A 208 -20.14 -5.43 -2.26
N LEU A 209 -19.22 -4.68 -1.64
CA LEU A 209 -18.64 -5.03 -0.35
C LEU A 209 -19.58 -4.68 0.80
N ASP A 210 -19.56 -5.50 1.84
CA ASP A 210 -20.23 -5.23 3.13
C ASP A 210 -19.74 -3.96 3.82
N VAL A 211 -18.43 -3.62 3.63
CA VAL A 211 -17.82 -2.38 4.13
C VAL A 211 -18.07 -1.16 3.23
N SER A 212 -18.85 -1.31 2.15
CA SER A 212 -19.19 -0.24 1.22
C SER A 212 -19.70 1.06 1.89
N PRO A 213 -20.48 1.03 2.97
CA PRO A 213 -20.93 2.25 3.66
C PRO A 213 -19.80 3.12 4.21
N TYR A 214 -18.63 2.52 4.47
CA TYR A 214 -17.44 3.19 4.98
C TYR A 214 -16.48 3.65 3.88
N MET A 215 -16.71 3.25 2.62
CA MET A 215 -15.92 3.63 1.46
C MET A 215 -16.55 4.86 0.78
N VAL A 216 -16.11 6.05 1.18
CA VAL A 216 -16.79 7.31 0.87
C VAL A 216 -16.12 8.02 -0.30
N SER A 217 -16.72 7.90 -1.48
CA SER A 217 -16.38 8.70 -2.66
C SER A 217 -17.35 9.89 -2.75
N VAL A 218 -16.82 11.10 -2.86
CA VAL A 218 -17.63 12.30 -2.81
C VAL A 218 -17.24 13.36 -3.83
N GLY A 219 -18.17 14.27 -4.09
CA GLY A 219 -17.96 15.45 -4.91
C GLY A 219 -17.77 16.72 -4.09
N ILE A 220 -17.20 17.74 -4.72
CA ILE A 220 -17.04 19.08 -4.15
C ILE A 220 -18.40 19.65 -3.75
N GLY A 221 -18.45 20.34 -2.58
CA GLY A 221 -19.66 20.97 -2.05
C GLY A 221 -20.71 20.02 -1.48
N LYS A 222 -20.37 18.75 -1.31
CA LYS A 222 -21.23 17.73 -0.69
C LYS A 222 -20.70 17.35 0.70
N CYS A 223 -21.47 16.56 1.43
CA CYS A 223 -21.05 15.90 2.63
C CYS A 223 -20.56 14.48 2.23
N PRO A 224 -19.30 14.11 2.52
CA PRO A 224 -18.25 14.86 3.23
C PRO A 224 -17.68 16.05 2.44
N PRO A 225 -17.06 17.00 3.15
CA PRO A 225 -16.58 18.24 2.56
C PRO A 225 -15.25 18.06 1.86
N TYR A 226 -15.27 18.04 0.54
CA TYR A 226 -14.09 18.27 -0.26
C TYR A 226 -14.02 19.72 -0.69
N PHE A 227 -12.83 20.20 -0.95
CA PHE A 227 -12.64 21.51 -1.54
C PHE A 227 -11.52 21.47 -2.60
N ILE A 228 -11.59 22.39 -3.57
CA ILE A 228 -10.52 22.59 -4.52
C ILE A 228 -9.40 23.33 -3.81
N GLY A 229 -8.21 22.74 -3.83
CA GLY A 229 -7.05 23.32 -3.17
C GLY A 229 -6.26 24.27 -4.06
N ARG A 230 -4.97 24.33 -3.80
CA ARG A 230 -4.03 25.31 -4.37
C ARG A 230 -3.65 25.08 -5.84
N TYR A 231 -3.84 23.86 -6.37
CA TYR A 231 -3.43 23.55 -7.75
C TYR A 231 -4.56 23.84 -8.71
N LYS A 232 -4.45 24.95 -9.43
CA LYS A 232 -5.41 25.32 -10.46
C LYS A 232 -5.11 24.71 -11.84
N ARG A 233 -4.07 23.88 -11.93
CA ARG A 233 -3.60 23.33 -13.20
C ARG A 233 -4.57 22.32 -13.80
N ASP A 234 -5.18 21.51 -12.95
CA ASP A 234 -6.30 20.66 -13.29
C ASP A 234 -7.19 20.45 -12.05
N ASP A 235 -8.49 20.27 -12.27
CA ASP A 235 -9.43 20.00 -11.19
C ASP A 235 -9.27 18.57 -10.62
N TYR A 236 -8.53 17.73 -11.31
CA TYR A 236 -8.34 16.33 -10.96
C TYR A 236 -7.39 16.14 -9.79
N ASN A 237 -6.31 16.92 -9.72
CA ASN A 237 -5.30 16.85 -8.67
C ASN A 237 -5.47 17.93 -7.59
N ASN A 238 -6.63 18.56 -7.52
CA ASN A 238 -6.84 19.76 -6.71
C ASN A 238 -7.80 19.55 -5.53
N ILE A 239 -8.05 18.30 -5.15
CA ILE A 239 -9.04 17.94 -4.15
C ILE A 239 -8.34 17.63 -2.83
N PHE A 240 -8.78 18.31 -1.77
CA PHE A 240 -8.35 18.08 -0.41
C PHE A 240 -9.55 17.73 0.46
N PHE A 241 -9.31 16.99 1.53
CA PHE A 241 -10.32 16.59 2.49
C PHE A 241 -10.14 17.34 3.82
N ASN A 242 -11.23 17.88 4.35
CA ASN A 242 -11.26 18.51 5.66
C ASN A 242 -11.81 17.52 6.69
N THR A 243 -10.93 16.98 7.54
CA THR A 243 -11.32 15.98 8.54
C THR A 243 -12.16 16.57 9.66
N THR A 244 -12.02 17.88 9.95
CA THR A 244 -12.73 18.56 11.06
C THR A 244 -14.24 18.59 10.86
N LEU A 245 -14.72 18.43 9.63
CA LEU A 245 -16.13 18.50 9.28
C LEU A 245 -16.78 17.12 9.09
N TRP A 246 -16.01 16.04 9.23
CA TRP A 246 -16.50 14.70 8.92
C TRP A 246 -17.51 14.19 9.94
N GLU A 247 -17.29 14.42 11.23
CA GLU A 247 -18.14 13.89 12.30
C GLU A 247 -19.60 14.35 12.15
N ALA A 248 -19.82 15.65 11.99
CA ALA A 248 -21.15 16.19 11.72
C ALA A 248 -21.76 15.68 10.40
N CYS A 249 -20.90 15.35 9.45
CA CYS A 249 -21.32 14.76 8.18
C CYS A 249 -21.77 13.31 8.35
N ALA A 250 -21.03 12.49 9.10
CA ALA A 250 -21.38 11.10 9.40
C ALA A 250 -22.71 11.02 10.15
N GLU A 251 -22.90 11.87 11.18
CA GLU A 251 -24.13 12.00 11.94
C GLU A 251 -25.33 12.36 11.03
N LYS A 252 -25.17 13.39 10.20
CA LYS A 252 -26.21 13.80 9.24
C LYS A 252 -26.61 12.70 8.27
N LYS A 253 -25.67 11.82 7.91
CA LYS A 253 -25.92 10.68 7.00
C LYS A 253 -26.39 9.43 7.72
N GLY A 254 -26.39 9.39 9.04
CA GLY A 254 -26.70 8.22 9.84
C GLY A 254 -25.69 7.09 9.65
N ILE A 255 -24.41 7.41 9.39
CA ILE A 255 -23.34 6.42 9.24
C ILE A 255 -22.72 6.18 10.61
N ASP A 256 -22.59 4.90 11.00
CA ASP A 256 -21.95 4.52 12.25
C ASP A 256 -20.50 4.99 12.31
N ASN A 257 -20.19 5.84 13.28
CA ASN A 257 -18.86 6.37 13.59
C ASN A 257 -18.47 6.07 15.05
N GLY A 258 -19.03 5.01 15.63
CA GLY A 258 -18.73 4.62 17.01
C GLY A 258 -17.32 4.00 17.18
N PRO A 259 -16.92 3.76 18.44
CA PRO A 259 -15.61 3.19 18.76
C PRO A 259 -15.43 1.81 18.15
N GLN A 260 -14.20 1.53 17.73
CA GLN A 260 -13.82 0.25 17.14
C GLN A 260 -12.75 -0.44 17.99
N SER A 261 -12.78 -1.78 18.02
CA SER A 261 -11.67 -2.55 18.56
C SER A 261 -10.57 -2.65 17.51
N ILE A 262 -9.50 -1.91 17.70
CA ILE A 262 -8.41 -1.79 16.72
C ILE A 262 -7.10 -2.18 17.40
N SER A 263 -6.25 -2.91 16.66
CA SER A 263 -4.86 -3.16 17.02
C SER A 263 -3.96 -2.75 15.86
N GLY A 264 -2.87 -2.06 16.15
CA GLY A 264 -1.83 -1.71 15.17
C GLY A 264 -0.56 -2.56 15.32
N GLY A 265 -0.55 -3.48 16.27
CA GLY A 265 0.61 -4.30 16.58
C GLY A 265 1.05 -4.17 18.04
N PHE A 266 2.29 -4.59 18.30
CA PHE A 266 2.96 -4.47 19.60
C PHE A 266 4.00 -3.35 19.54
N PHE A 267 4.19 -2.62 20.63
CA PHE A 267 5.11 -1.50 20.68
C PHE A 267 6.09 -1.62 21.85
N SER A 268 7.35 -1.22 21.63
CA SER A 268 8.40 -1.15 22.64
C SER A 268 9.43 -0.09 22.29
N GLU A 269 9.86 0.67 23.29
CA GLU A 269 11.01 1.58 23.20
C GLU A 269 12.35 0.84 23.15
N GLU A 270 12.39 -0.41 23.56
CA GLU A 270 13.59 -1.23 23.55
C GLU A 270 14.01 -1.54 22.10
N ALA A 271 15.25 -1.22 21.76
CA ALA A 271 15.78 -1.48 20.44
C ALA A 271 15.94 -3.01 20.21
N PRO A 272 15.59 -3.50 19.02
CA PRO A 272 15.73 -4.93 18.69
C PRO A 272 17.20 -5.32 18.55
N VAL A 273 17.49 -6.57 18.85
CA VAL A 273 18.82 -7.15 18.61
C VAL A 273 18.83 -7.69 17.17
N SER A 274 19.67 -7.13 16.33
CA SER A 274 19.91 -7.61 14.96
C SER A 274 21.30 -7.20 14.49
N ASP A 275 21.98 -8.09 13.76
CA ASP A 275 23.29 -7.83 13.12
C ASP A 275 23.13 -7.13 11.77
N LEU A 276 21.90 -6.98 11.27
CA LEU A 276 21.59 -6.38 9.98
C LEU A 276 21.47 -4.86 10.11
N VAL A 277 22.59 -4.17 10.18
CA VAL A 277 22.62 -2.70 10.28
C VAL A 277 22.08 -2.07 8.98
N VAL A 278 21.31 -0.99 9.13
CA VAL A 278 20.67 -0.26 8.03
C VAL A 278 20.97 1.22 8.11
N ASN A 279 21.48 1.75 7.00
CA ASN A 279 21.61 3.19 6.80
C ASN A 279 20.52 3.72 5.87
N ARG A 280 20.33 3.05 4.70
CA ARG A 280 19.33 3.46 3.70
C ARG A 280 18.48 2.31 3.22
N ILE A 281 17.22 2.63 2.89
CA ILE A 281 16.24 1.70 2.35
C ILE A 281 15.70 2.31 1.08
N TYR A 282 16.16 1.83 -0.08
CA TYR A 282 15.74 2.29 -1.40
C TYR A 282 14.52 1.49 -1.88
N ASN A 283 13.54 2.18 -2.43
CA ASN A 283 12.36 1.61 -3.05
C ASN A 283 12.26 2.13 -4.49
N PHE A 284 12.34 1.23 -5.44
CA PHE A 284 12.25 1.53 -6.85
C PHE A 284 10.98 0.88 -7.42
N TYR A 285 9.97 1.70 -7.70
CA TYR A 285 8.72 1.26 -8.31
C TYR A 285 8.74 1.42 -9.83
N SER A 286 9.34 2.50 -10.32
CA SER A 286 9.53 2.79 -11.74
C SER A 286 10.55 3.91 -11.94
N ASP A 287 10.85 4.23 -13.21
CA ASP A 287 11.75 5.32 -13.61
C ASP A 287 11.28 6.72 -13.16
N TYR A 288 10.01 6.86 -12.77
CA TYR A 288 9.42 8.12 -12.30
C TYR A 288 8.72 8.01 -10.94
N ASN A 289 8.95 6.90 -10.24
CA ASN A 289 8.48 6.72 -8.88
C ASN A 289 9.45 5.87 -8.09
N TYR A 290 10.38 6.54 -7.42
CA TYR A 290 11.38 5.90 -6.57
C TYR A 290 11.69 6.79 -5.37
N ASN A 291 12.10 6.17 -4.27
CA ASN A 291 12.37 6.86 -3.02
C ASN A 291 13.41 6.12 -2.21
N TYR A 292 13.93 6.76 -1.17
CA TYR A 292 14.64 6.07 -0.11
C TYR A 292 14.34 6.67 1.27
N TRP A 293 14.59 5.88 2.28
CA TRP A 293 14.58 6.27 3.68
C TRP A 293 16.01 6.24 4.21
N GLU A 294 16.39 7.25 4.98
CA GLU A 294 17.70 7.33 5.62
C GLU A 294 17.53 7.39 7.14
N TYR A 295 18.22 6.52 7.84
CA TYR A 295 18.15 6.47 9.29
C TYR A 295 18.90 7.64 9.94
N ASP A 296 18.21 8.39 10.81
CA ASP A 296 18.81 9.40 11.68
C ASP A 296 18.99 8.83 13.10
N PRO A 297 20.24 8.50 13.51
CA PRO A 297 20.48 7.91 14.82
C PRO A 297 20.25 8.88 15.99
N LYS A 298 20.15 10.18 15.74
CA LYS A 298 19.86 11.18 16.78
C LYS A 298 18.36 11.27 17.04
N ALA A 299 17.58 11.31 15.97
CA ALA A 299 16.12 11.32 16.04
C ALA A 299 15.53 9.92 16.24
N GLN A 300 16.32 8.87 15.98
CA GLN A 300 15.92 7.46 16.03
C GLN A 300 14.72 7.15 15.11
N ASN A 301 14.70 7.78 13.94
CA ASN A 301 13.68 7.55 12.91
C ASN A 301 14.33 7.56 11.52
N TYR A 302 13.51 7.28 10.52
CA TYR A 302 13.89 7.31 9.11
C TYR A 302 13.32 8.55 8.46
N VAL A 303 14.14 9.29 7.72
CA VAL A 303 13.74 10.46 6.92
C VAL A 303 13.51 10.01 5.48
N ARG A 304 12.37 10.41 4.89
CA ARG A 304 12.03 10.09 3.52
C ARG A 304 12.61 11.06 2.52
N TYR A 305 13.22 10.51 1.47
CA TYR A 305 13.63 11.20 0.26
C TYR A 305 12.86 10.64 -0.93
N GLN A 306 12.35 11.53 -1.77
CA GLN A 306 11.54 11.19 -2.92
C GLN A 306 12.29 11.57 -4.20
N GLU A 307 12.01 10.92 -5.33
CA GLU A 307 12.58 11.31 -6.61
C GLU A 307 12.40 12.81 -6.87
N GLU A 308 13.46 13.45 -7.32
CA GLU A 308 13.43 14.83 -7.77
C GLU A 308 12.97 14.93 -9.22
N LYS A 309 13.39 13.98 -10.04
CA LYS A 309 13.14 13.96 -11.49
C LYS A 309 13.10 12.53 -12.01
N ASP A 310 12.29 12.33 -13.04
CA ASP A 310 12.19 11.07 -13.75
C ASP A 310 13.54 10.62 -14.32
N ILE A 311 13.79 9.30 -14.32
CA ILE A 311 14.86 8.68 -15.09
C ILE A 311 14.43 8.67 -16.56
N THR A 312 15.31 9.11 -17.43
CA THR A 312 15.08 9.16 -18.88
C THR A 312 16.33 8.67 -19.60
N PRO A 313 16.26 8.37 -20.92
CA PRO A 313 17.46 8.04 -21.70
C PRO A 313 18.57 9.09 -21.62
N ALA A 314 18.21 10.38 -21.41
CA ALA A 314 19.16 11.48 -21.23
C ALA A 314 19.62 11.65 -19.77
N ARG A 315 18.86 11.16 -18.80
CA ARG A 315 19.16 11.24 -17.35
C ARG A 315 18.98 9.85 -16.73
N LYS A 316 20.06 9.11 -16.64
CA LYS A 316 20.06 7.72 -16.16
C LYS A 316 20.25 7.58 -14.65
N ALA A 317 20.65 8.65 -13.96
CA ALA A 317 20.90 8.61 -12.52
C ALA A 317 19.63 8.98 -11.75
N GLU A 318 19.38 8.24 -10.66
CA GLU A 318 18.39 8.58 -9.65
C GLU A 318 18.81 9.89 -8.94
N THR A 319 17.86 10.79 -8.75
CA THR A 319 18.05 12.06 -8.00
C THR A 319 16.95 12.19 -6.97
N TYR A 320 17.30 12.69 -5.78
CA TYR A 320 16.41 12.69 -4.63
C TYR A 320 16.38 14.03 -3.92
N ILE A 321 15.21 14.37 -3.39
CA ILE A 321 15.00 15.50 -2.48
C ILE A 321 14.24 15.04 -1.23
N PRO A 322 14.44 15.69 -0.08
CA PRO A 322 13.62 15.40 1.10
C PRO A 322 12.14 15.61 0.80
N LEU A 323 11.30 14.64 1.13
CA LEU A 323 9.85 14.82 1.06
C LEU A 323 9.39 15.58 2.30
N THR A 324 8.71 16.71 2.09
CA THR A 324 8.16 17.55 3.18
C THR A 324 6.64 17.52 3.16
N ASP A 325 6.02 17.78 4.31
CA ASP A 325 4.57 17.91 4.44
C ASP A 325 4.12 19.35 4.24
N ALA A 326 3.04 19.56 3.52
CA ALA A 326 2.53 20.91 3.25
C ALA A 326 1.88 21.59 4.46
N ILE A 327 1.43 20.85 5.48
CA ILE A 327 0.85 21.41 6.71
C ILE A 327 1.95 21.80 7.69
N THR A 328 2.75 20.82 8.09
CA THR A 328 3.76 20.98 9.15
C THR A 328 5.03 21.65 8.66
N LYS A 329 5.33 21.62 7.36
CA LYS A 329 6.59 22.03 6.73
C LYS A 329 7.82 21.21 7.18
N LEU A 330 7.59 20.12 7.89
CA LEU A 330 8.62 19.21 8.34
C LEU A 330 8.89 18.12 7.29
N PRO A 331 10.07 17.51 7.30
CA PRO A 331 10.32 16.29 6.53
C PRO A 331 9.35 15.18 6.94
N VAL A 332 8.99 14.34 5.99
CA VAL A 332 8.24 13.10 6.28
C VAL A 332 9.22 12.12 6.91
N THR A 333 8.89 11.65 8.11
CA THR A 333 9.68 10.68 8.88
C THR A 333 8.81 9.50 9.31
N ALA A 334 9.44 8.42 9.71
CA ALA A 334 8.77 7.28 10.33
C ALA A 334 9.71 6.58 11.33
N GLU A 335 9.19 6.19 12.47
CA GLU A 335 9.93 5.39 13.45
C GLU A 335 10.14 3.96 12.96
N ASN A 336 9.16 3.47 12.15
CA ASN A 336 9.23 2.15 11.55
C ASN A 336 8.97 2.24 10.04
N VAL A 337 9.83 1.61 9.24
CA VAL A 337 9.59 1.36 7.82
C VAL A 337 9.42 -0.15 7.64
N VAL A 338 8.33 -0.57 7.03
CA VAL A 338 8.02 -1.99 6.85
C VAL A 338 7.86 -2.29 5.37
N GLN A 339 8.72 -3.18 4.85
CA GLN A 339 8.56 -3.74 3.51
C GLN A 339 7.64 -4.95 3.56
N LEU A 340 6.55 -4.91 2.80
CA LEU A 340 5.60 -6.00 2.67
C LEU A 340 5.68 -6.60 1.26
N PHE A 341 5.78 -7.92 1.17
CA PHE A 341 5.68 -8.62 -0.12
C PHE A 341 4.29 -9.25 -0.23
N ILE A 342 3.51 -8.77 -1.20
CA ILE A 342 2.10 -9.16 -1.39
C ILE A 342 1.92 -9.66 -2.82
N PRO A 343 1.15 -10.75 -3.05
CA PRO A 343 0.80 -11.15 -4.41
C PRO A 343 -0.03 -10.08 -5.10
N TYR A 344 0.35 -9.69 -6.30
CA TYR A 344 -0.41 -8.83 -7.20
C TYR A 344 -1.04 -9.68 -8.29
N ILE A 345 -2.35 -9.60 -8.47
CA ILE A 345 -3.06 -10.28 -9.56
C ILE A 345 -3.43 -9.24 -10.61
N PHE A 346 -2.98 -9.47 -11.84
CA PHE A 346 -3.40 -8.68 -12.98
C PHE A 346 -4.84 -9.04 -13.32
N THR A 347 -5.75 -8.07 -13.30
CA THR A 347 -7.19 -8.31 -13.46
C THR A 347 -7.71 -8.05 -14.86
N ASN A 348 -6.86 -7.54 -15.76
CA ASN A 348 -7.26 -7.10 -17.08
C ASN A 348 -6.68 -7.98 -18.19
N GLU A 349 -7.07 -9.25 -18.22
CA GLU A 349 -6.50 -10.29 -19.08
C GLU A 349 -6.66 -10.04 -20.59
N ASN A 350 -7.54 -9.13 -21.02
CA ASN A 350 -7.91 -8.98 -22.41
C ASN A 350 -7.54 -7.63 -23.05
N GLN A 351 -6.92 -6.73 -22.31
CA GLN A 351 -6.61 -5.38 -22.82
C GLN A 351 -5.21 -4.97 -22.35
N ALA A 352 -4.22 -5.18 -23.21
CA ALA A 352 -2.82 -4.80 -22.93
C ALA A 352 -2.61 -3.29 -22.69
N GLU A 353 -3.62 -2.46 -22.97
CA GLU A 353 -3.57 -1.01 -22.82
C GLU A 353 -4.09 -0.51 -21.47
N ASP A 354 -4.56 -1.41 -20.59
CA ASP A 354 -5.22 -1.03 -19.34
C ASP A 354 -4.68 -1.88 -18.18
N GLU A 355 -3.79 -1.29 -17.42
CA GLU A 355 -3.08 -1.96 -16.32
C GLU A 355 -3.88 -1.83 -15.02
N VAL A 356 -4.47 -2.92 -14.53
CA VAL A 356 -5.23 -2.97 -13.28
C VAL A 356 -4.80 -4.16 -12.45
N TYR A 357 -4.41 -3.91 -11.20
CA TYR A 357 -3.97 -4.93 -10.26
C TYR A 357 -4.89 -5.05 -9.05
N ASN A 358 -5.06 -6.28 -8.59
CA ASN A 358 -5.69 -6.60 -7.32
C ASN A 358 -4.65 -7.23 -6.38
N PRO A 359 -4.02 -6.46 -5.50
CA PRO A 359 -3.11 -6.98 -4.49
C PRO A 359 -3.85 -7.85 -3.47
N GLN A 360 -3.36 -9.07 -3.26
CA GLN A 360 -3.97 -10.06 -2.38
C GLN A 360 -3.36 -9.98 -0.98
N PHE A 361 -3.94 -9.16 -0.12
CA PHE A 361 -3.44 -8.95 1.23
C PHE A 361 -4.17 -9.83 2.24
N TYR A 362 -4.03 -11.15 2.06
CA TYR A 362 -4.65 -12.20 2.87
C TYR A 362 -3.60 -13.19 3.33
N ASP A 363 -3.92 -13.99 4.37
CA ASP A 363 -3.09 -15.05 4.93
C ASP A 363 -1.76 -14.54 5.50
N TYR A 364 -0.66 -14.71 4.81
CA TYR A 364 0.67 -14.31 5.26
C TYR A 364 1.64 -14.11 4.08
N GLY A 365 2.75 -13.43 4.37
CA GLY A 365 3.83 -13.25 3.40
C GLY A 365 5.11 -12.74 4.03
N LYS A 366 6.16 -12.64 3.23
CA LYS A 366 7.45 -12.10 3.66
C LYS A 366 7.35 -10.61 3.97
N ALA A 367 8.14 -10.18 4.95
CA ALA A 367 8.33 -8.78 5.28
C ALA A 367 9.76 -8.51 5.76
N TYR A 368 10.13 -7.24 5.78
CA TYR A 368 11.26 -6.73 6.56
C TYR A 368 10.78 -5.55 7.39
N VAL A 369 11.13 -5.56 8.67
CA VAL A 369 10.86 -4.44 9.57
C VAL A 369 12.17 -3.69 9.80
N PHE A 370 12.16 -2.39 9.55
CA PHE A 370 13.27 -1.48 9.78
C PHE A 370 12.90 -0.54 10.91
N ARG A 371 13.63 -0.62 12.02
CA ARG A 371 13.52 0.30 13.15
C ARG A 371 14.86 0.40 13.86
N ASP A 372 15.13 1.51 14.51
CA ASP A 372 16.37 1.73 15.28
C ASP A 372 17.67 1.45 14.50
N GLY A 373 17.66 1.67 13.18
CA GLY A 373 18.84 1.49 12.32
C GLY A 373 19.19 0.03 12.04
N VAL A 374 18.29 -0.92 12.26
CA VAL A 374 18.48 -2.32 11.93
C VAL A 374 17.31 -2.90 11.11
N ALA A 375 17.57 -3.97 10.39
CA ALA A 375 16.56 -4.76 9.68
C ALA A 375 16.23 -6.03 10.46
N ILE A 376 14.96 -6.38 10.48
CA ILE A 376 14.44 -7.61 11.06
C ILE A 376 13.72 -8.36 9.95
N PRO A 377 14.24 -9.51 9.47
CA PRO A 377 13.49 -10.41 8.59
C PRO A 377 12.22 -10.89 9.30
N ALA A 378 11.09 -10.82 8.60
CA ALA A 378 9.78 -10.98 9.21
C ALA A 378 8.79 -11.71 8.30
N TYR A 379 7.69 -12.13 8.88
CA TYR A 379 6.45 -12.41 8.19
C TYR A 379 5.39 -11.40 8.61
N TRP A 380 4.56 -11.00 7.66
CA TRP A 380 3.26 -10.43 7.97
C TRP A 380 2.22 -11.54 7.95
N VAL A 381 1.32 -11.55 8.92
CA VAL A 381 0.25 -12.55 9.06
C VAL A 381 -1.06 -11.82 9.26
N ARG A 382 -2.08 -12.18 8.50
CA ARG A 382 -3.44 -11.67 8.63
C ARG A 382 -4.39 -12.82 8.86
N ALA A 383 -4.77 -13.05 10.11
CA ALA A 383 -5.51 -14.22 10.55
C ALA A 383 -6.98 -14.22 10.06
N ALA A 384 -7.57 -13.04 9.84
CA ALA A 384 -8.92 -12.88 9.32
C ALA A 384 -9.02 -11.60 8.47
N ILE A 385 -10.04 -11.52 7.63
CA ILE A 385 -10.21 -10.43 6.66
C ILE A 385 -10.38 -9.05 7.32
N ASP A 386 -10.93 -9.01 8.51
CA ASP A 386 -11.20 -7.82 9.32
C ASP A 386 -10.16 -7.59 10.43
N GLN A 387 -9.09 -8.37 10.45
CA GLN A 387 -7.99 -8.21 11.39
C GLN A 387 -6.82 -7.45 10.74
N PRO A 388 -6.12 -6.60 11.51
CA PRO A 388 -4.87 -6.00 11.07
C PRO A 388 -3.79 -7.08 10.91
N ILE A 389 -2.72 -6.73 10.20
CA ILE A 389 -1.56 -7.62 10.10
C ILE A 389 -0.82 -7.68 11.45
N LEU A 390 -0.34 -8.88 11.77
CA LEU A 390 0.64 -9.11 12.79
C LEU A 390 2.00 -9.30 12.12
N LEU A 391 3.02 -8.59 12.61
CA LEU A 391 4.41 -8.80 12.20
C LEU A 391 5.08 -9.76 13.16
N THR A 392 5.67 -10.82 12.63
CA THR A 392 6.34 -11.84 13.43
C THR A 392 7.78 -12.05 12.97
N HIS A 393 8.65 -12.45 13.89
CA HIS A 393 9.94 -13.05 13.57
C HIS A 393 9.73 -14.33 12.75
N LEU A 394 10.82 -14.85 12.18
CA LEU A 394 10.75 -16.08 11.38
C LEU A 394 10.39 -17.33 12.20
N ASP A 395 10.52 -17.26 13.51
CA ASP A 395 10.09 -18.30 14.48
C ASP A 395 8.63 -18.16 14.93
N GLY A 396 7.91 -17.14 14.44
CA GLY A 396 6.51 -16.84 14.76
C GLY A 396 6.30 -15.98 16.00
N THR A 397 7.36 -15.56 16.70
CA THR A 397 7.21 -14.63 17.84
C THR A 397 6.89 -13.22 17.35
N PRO A 398 6.07 -12.44 18.08
CA PRO A 398 5.69 -11.08 17.67
C PRO A 398 6.90 -10.13 17.59
N ILE A 399 6.90 -9.28 16.57
CA ILE A 399 7.82 -8.15 16.46
C ILE A 399 7.19 -6.93 17.12
N TYR A 400 7.96 -6.26 17.97
CA TYR A 400 7.57 -5.00 18.58
C TYR A 400 8.05 -3.84 17.72
N LEU A 401 7.14 -2.97 17.30
CA LEU A 401 7.43 -1.71 16.60
C LEU A 401 7.91 -0.67 17.63
N ARG A 402 8.68 0.33 17.15
CA ARG A 402 8.97 1.51 17.97
C ARG A 402 7.70 2.36 18.05
N PRO A 403 7.33 2.89 19.25
CA PRO A 403 6.23 3.84 19.33
C PRO A 403 6.43 5.02 18.39
N GLY A 404 5.44 5.31 17.55
CA GLY A 404 5.48 6.34 16.53
C GLY A 404 4.84 5.93 15.22
N GLN A 405 5.05 6.72 14.17
CA GLN A 405 4.50 6.47 12.85
C GLN A 405 5.13 5.22 12.20
N THR A 406 4.29 4.37 11.61
CA THR A 406 4.73 3.26 10.77
C THR A 406 4.41 3.52 9.30
N PHE A 407 5.41 3.37 8.44
CA PHE A 407 5.27 3.52 6.99
C PHE A 407 5.47 2.17 6.31
N TYR A 408 4.41 1.66 5.68
CA TYR A 408 4.41 0.41 4.94
C TYR A 408 4.69 0.65 3.47
N GLN A 409 5.72 0.00 2.95
CA GLN A 409 6.10 -0.05 1.54
C GLN A 409 5.65 -1.39 0.97
N VAL A 410 4.69 -1.40 0.06
CA VAL A 410 4.10 -2.63 -0.48
C VAL A 410 4.78 -2.98 -1.80
N MET A 411 5.39 -4.14 -1.84
CA MET A 411 6.04 -4.73 -3.01
C MET A 411 5.29 -5.97 -3.50
N GLY A 412 5.41 -6.31 -4.77
CA GLY A 412 4.95 -7.58 -5.30
C GLY A 412 5.85 -8.75 -4.84
N VAL A 413 5.31 -9.96 -4.73
CA VAL A 413 6.11 -11.16 -4.37
C VAL A 413 7.21 -11.49 -5.38
N THR A 414 7.09 -10.99 -6.60
CA THR A 414 8.07 -11.12 -7.69
C THR A 414 9.21 -10.09 -7.57
N SER A 415 9.07 -9.09 -6.70
CA SER A 415 10.02 -8.00 -6.52
C SER A 415 11.35 -8.50 -5.96
N ARG A 416 12.43 -7.86 -6.42
CA ARG A 416 13.79 -8.18 -5.94
C ARG A 416 14.16 -7.32 -4.76
N HIS A 417 15.01 -7.85 -3.89
CA HIS A 417 15.72 -7.06 -2.90
C HIS A 417 17.22 -7.37 -2.96
N ILE A 418 18.00 -6.35 -2.71
CA ILE A 418 19.47 -6.38 -2.74
C ILE A 418 19.97 -5.67 -1.48
N GLN A 419 20.86 -6.33 -0.75
CA GLN A 419 21.60 -5.73 0.35
C GLN A 419 23.03 -5.47 -0.09
N ASN A 420 23.50 -4.24 0.08
CA ASN A 420 24.88 -3.85 -0.17
C ASN A 420 25.44 -3.12 1.07
N GLY A 421 26.11 -3.86 1.95
CA GLY A 421 26.53 -3.36 3.24
C GLY A 421 25.33 -2.97 4.10
N THR A 422 25.24 -1.67 4.45
CA THR A 422 24.16 -1.10 5.24
C THR A 422 23.00 -0.54 4.40
N ASP A 423 23.09 -0.61 3.09
CA ASP A 423 22.08 -0.10 2.17
C ASP A 423 21.24 -1.26 1.62
N TRP A 424 19.93 -1.09 1.68
CA TRP A 424 18.95 -2.05 1.20
C TRP A 424 18.20 -1.45 0.01
N ARG A 425 17.97 -2.26 -1.04
CA ARG A 425 17.24 -1.85 -2.23
C ARG A 425 16.16 -2.85 -2.57
N PHE A 426 14.95 -2.36 -2.75
CA PHE A 426 13.78 -3.10 -3.17
C PHE A 426 13.33 -2.57 -4.54
N GLU A 427 13.16 -3.48 -5.50
CA GLU A 427 12.77 -3.15 -6.87
C GLU A 427 11.46 -3.86 -7.18
N PHE A 428 10.40 -3.08 -7.34
CA PHE A 428 9.09 -3.58 -7.71
C PHE A 428 9.16 -4.26 -9.07
N GLN A 429 8.53 -5.42 -9.16
CA GLN A 429 8.31 -6.12 -10.41
C GLN A 429 6.83 -6.48 -10.50
N THR A 430 6.23 -6.15 -11.64
CA THR A 430 4.87 -6.58 -11.98
C THR A 430 4.84 -8.11 -12.10
N PRO A 431 3.72 -8.76 -11.76
CA PRO A 431 3.56 -10.21 -11.87
C PRO A 431 3.69 -10.71 -13.30
#